data_5cbf7d2d1dc078d9fdb0ba27ff3d64b5
#
_entry.id   5cbf7d2d1dc078d9fdb0ba27ff3d64b5
#
_cell.length_a   1.000
_cell.length_b   1.000
_cell.length_c   1.000
_cell.angle_alpha   90.00
_cell.angle_beta   90.00
_cell.angle_gamma   90.00
#
_symmetry.space_group_name_H-M   'P 1'
#
loop_
_entity.id
_entity.type
_entity.pdbx_description
1 polymer ?
#
loop_
_entity_poly.entity_id
_entity_poly.type
_entity_poly.pdbx_seq_one_letter_code
_entity_poly.pdbx_strand_id
1 'polypeptide(L)'
;MPEYALWSVVILLGLELMSYLVNEIPQRFFNPSAIPIRGKHLDVLSWKDISFITWNKFTTTLFTYHALRFCWLSPRIAWGWSEMTILNTVIAFFSLFVVYDFFYCIWHRILHVRGLYKFIHKHHHHQAAPSRGNADAVNVHPIEFIVGEYCHLLAIFIIPCHAVVAAVFVVLGGILASLNHTRYDIAVPLLFDTKAHDQHHVIPTVNYGQYTMLWDRVFGTYVPHPLSSRPKAE
;
A
#
# COMPACT_ATOMS: atom_id res chain seq x y z
N MET A 1 12.74 -25.12 11.67
CA MET A 1 11.73 -25.26 10.59
C MET A 1 10.27 -25.20 11.06
N PRO A 2 9.81 -25.88 12.13
CA PRO A 2 8.41 -25.73 12.56
C PRO A 2 8.00 -24.32 12.97
N GLU A 3 8.91 -23.54 13.53
CA GLU A 3 8.64 -22.14 13.94
C GLU A 3 8.31 -21.23 12.75
N TYR A 4 8.99 -21.37 11.62
CA TYR A 4 8.71 -20.56 10.43
C TYR A 4 7.31 -20.86 9.84
N ALA A 5 6.91 -22.13 9.86
CA ALA A 5 5.57 -22.51 9.41
C ALA A 5 4.50 -21.89 10.30
N LEU A 6 4.68 -21.91 11.62
CA LEU A 6 3.76 -21.28 12.57
C LEU A 6 3.67 -19.75 12.33
N TRP A 7 4.80 -19.06 12.21
CA TRP A 7 4.84 -17.64 11.94
C TRP A 7 4.17 -17.29 10.60
N SER A 8 4.38 -18.08 9.56
CA SER A 8 3.69 -17.88 8.27
C SER A 8 2.17 -17.99 8.42
N VAL A 9 1.68 -18.96 9.18
CA VAL A 9 0.23 -19.09 9.45
C VAL A 9 -0.28 -17.86 10.21
N VAL A 10 0.41 -17.42 11.25
CA VAL A 10 0.02 -16.24 12.04
C VAL A 10 -0.04 -14.98 11.16
N ILE A 11 0.95 -14.77 10.29
CA ILE A 11 0.98 -13.62 9.38
C ILE A 11 -0.16 -13.70 8.38
N LEU A 12 -0.42 -14.86 7.78
CA LEU A 12 -1.53 -15.03 6.84
C LEU A 12 -2.87 -14.78 7.50
N LEU A 13 -3.10 -15.30 8.71
CA LEU A 13 -4.32 -15.02 9.47
C LEU A 13 -4.44 -13.54 9.81
N GLY A 14 -3.33 -12.87 10.16
CA GLY A 14 -3.31 -11.43 10.39
C GLY A 14 -3.66 -10.62 9.15
N LEU A 15 -3.19 -11.02 7.97
CA LEU A 15 -3.55 -10.39 6.70
C LEU A 15 -5.03 -10.58 6.36
N GLU A 16 -5.59 -11.76 6.60
CA GLU A 16 -7.04 -11.99 6.39
C GLU A 16 -7.88 -11.18 7.37
N LEU A 17 -7.49 -11.14 8.64
CA LEU A 17 -8.15 -10.29 9.63
C LEU A 17 -8.08 -8.82 9.24
N MET A 18 -6.91 -8.31 8.84
CA MET A 18 -6.74 -6.94 8.36
C MET A 18 -7.64 -6.67 7.15
N SER A 19 -7.69 -7.59 6.18
CA SER A 19 -8.55 -7.49 5.00
C SER A 19 -10.03 -7.36 5.39
N TYR A 20 -10.48 -8.21 6.30
CA TYR A 20 -11.84 -8.14 6.84
C TYR A 20 -12.12 -6.80 7.52
N LEU A 21 -11.23 -6.36 8.41
CA LEU A 21 -11.42 -5.10 9.14
C LEU A 21 -11.43 -3.88 8.22
N VAL A 22 -10.56 -3.84 7.20
CA VAL A 22 -10.54 -2.75 6.20
C VAL A 22 -11.83 -2.68 5.39
N ASN A 23 -12.44 -3.81 5.09
CA ASN A 23 -13.68 -3.85 4.33
C ASN A 23 -14.91 -3.57 5.20
N GLU A 24 -15.00 -4.17 6.39
CA GLU A 24 -16.21 -4.18 7.23
C GLU A 24 -16.34 -2.95 8.15
N ILE A 25 -15.24 -2.54 8.79
CA ILE A 25 -15.28 -1.43 9.77
C ILE A 25 -15.77 -0.12 9.13
N PRO A 26 -15.22 0.35 7.98
CA PRO A 26 -15.69 1.59 7.39
C PRO A 26 -17.18 1.57 7.08
N GLN A 27 -17.69 0.44 6.58
CA GLN A 27 -19.12 0.32 6.25
C GLN A 27 -20.02 0.40 7.50
N ARG A 28 -19.60 -0.24 8.59
CA ARG A 28 -20.44 -0.33 9.80
C ARG A 28 -20.42 0.93 10.64
N PHE A 29 -19.28 1.59 10.73
CA PHE A 29 -19.07 2.66 11.71
C PHE A 29 -18.95 4.05 11.12
N PHE A 30 -18.54 4.17 9.86
CA PHE A 30 -18.26 5.47 9.25
C PHE A 30 -19.16 5.79 8.05
N ASN A 31 -19.93 4.82 7.56
CA ASN A 31 -20.77 4.95 6.36
C ASN A 31 -20.11 5.82 5.27
N PRO A 32 -18.91 5.46 4.82
CA PRO A 32 -18.10 6.31 3.95
C PRO A 32 -18.80 6.50 2.60
N SER A 33 -18.68 7.70 2.06
CA SER A 33 -19.12 7.96 0.70
C SER A 33 -18.41 7.02 -0.26
N ALA A 34 -19.14 6.47 -1.22
CA ALA A 34 -18.57 5.59 -2.21
C ALA A 34 -18.06 6.35 -3.42
N ILE A 35 -16.85 6.02 -3.88
CA ILE A 35 -16.35 6.49 -5.16
C ILE A 35 -17.10 5.75 -6.27
N PRO A 36 -17.74 6.45 -7.24
CA PRO A 36 -18.47 5.79 -8.32
C PRO A 36 -17.56 4.88 -9.15
N ILE A 37 -18.10 3.73 -9.58
CA ILE A 37 -17.40 2.83 -10.50
C ILE A 37 -17.25 3.52 -11.85
N ARG A 38 -16.02 3.65 -12.31
CA ARG A 38 -15.67 4.20 -13.61
C ARG A 38 -14.79 3.19 -14.35
N GLY A 39 -15.12 2.91 -15.60
CA GLY A 39 -14.39 1.93 -16.39
C GLY A 39 -14.73 0.48 -16.04
N LYS A 40 -13.81 -0.41 -16.39
CA LYS A 40 -14.02 -1.86 -16.22
C LYS A 40 -13.93 -2.28 -14.76
N HIS A 41 -14.95 -2.96 -14.29
CA HIS A 41 -14.99 -3.62 -13.00
C HIS A 41 -15.09 -5.14 -13.20
N LEU A 42 -14.37 -5.90 -12.38
CA LEU A 42 -14.38 -7.36 -12.43
C LEU A 42 -15.20 -7.91 -11.26
N ASP A 43 -16.35 -8.49 -11.59
CA ASP A 43 -17.22 -9.11 -10.58
C ASP A 43 -16.66 -10.43 -10.08
N VAL A 44 -15.97 -11.18 -10.94
CA VAL A 44 -15.42 -12.51 -10.65
C VAL A 44 -13.93 -12.56 -10.89
N LEU A 45 -13.19 -13.10 -9.95
CA LEU A 45 -11.75 -13.34 -10.06
C LEU A 45 -11.48 -14.59 -10.91
N SER A 46 -10.55 -14.47 -11.84
CA SER A 46 -10.04 -15.61 -12.62
C SER A 46 -9.06 -16.45 -11.79
N TRP A 47 -8.75 -17.66 -12.27
CA TRP A 47 -7.70 -18.50 -11.67
C TRP A 47 -6.34 -17.80 -11.60
N LYS A 48 -6.03 -16.95 -12.56
CA LYS A 48 -4.80 -16.16 -12.57
C LYS A 48 -4.81 -15.13 -11.43
N ASP A 49 -5.92 -14.45 -11.21
CA ASP A 49 -6.10 -13.51 -10.09
C ASP A 49 -5.89 -14.22 -8.76
N ILE A 50 -6.57 -15.35 -8.56
CA ILE A 50 -6.45 -16.15 -7.33
C ILE A 50 -5.00 -16.61 -7.12
N SER A 51 -4.32 -17.05 -8.19
CA SER A 51 -2.92 -17.49 -8.11
C SER A 51 -1.99 -16.35 -7.69
N PHE A 52 -2.16 -15.15 -8.25
CA PHE A 52 -1.35 -13.99 -7.89
C PHE A 52 -1.63 -13.53 -6.46
N ILE A 53 -2.90 -13.44 -6.07
CA ILE A 53 -3.30 -13.09 -4.70
C ILE A 53 -2.68 -14.08 -3.70
N THR A 54 -2.83 -15.39 -3.94
CA THR A 54 -2.30 -16.42 -3.04
C THR A 54 -0.78 -16.37 -2.94
N TRP A 55 -0.10 -16.25 -4.09
CA TRP A 55 1.36 -16.16 -4.11
C TRP A 55 1.86 -14.92 -3.38
N ASN A 56 1.27 -13.76 -3.65
CA ASN A 56 1.69 -12.51 -3.05
C ASN A 56 1.44 -12.49 -1.53
N LYS A 57 0.31 -13.01 -1.05
CA LYS A 57 0.08 -13.21 0.39
C LYS A 57 1.14 -14.12 1.02
N PHE A 58 1.55 -15.17 0.30
CA PHE A 58 2.64 -16.04 0.78
C PHE A 58 3.98 -15.30 0.81
N THR A 59 4.32 -14.50 -0.21
CA THR A 59 5.58 -13.73 -0.22
C THR A 59 5.63 -12.66 0.87
N THR A 60 4.49 -12.14 1.33
CA THR A 60 4.43 -11.23 2.49
C THR A 60 4.97 -11.90 3.77
N THR A 61 4.83 -13.21 3.92
CA THR A 61 5.43 -13.92 5.07
C THR A 61 6.96 -13.87 5.03
N LEU A 62 7.55 -13.99 3.83
CA LEU A 62 8.99 -13.89 3.63
C LEU A 62 9.49 -12.45 3.84
N PHE A 63 8.78 -11.48 3.31
CA PHE A 63 9.05 -10.06 3.56
C PHE A 63 9.03 -9.76 5.07
N THR A 64 7.99 -10.19 5.77
CA THR A 64 7.85 -9.97 7.21
C THR A 64 9.02 -10.59 7.99
N TYR A 65 9.45 -11.79 7.61
CA TYR A 65 10.63 -12.41 8.20
C TYR A 65 11.89 -11.55 8.00
N HIS A 66 12.12 -11.06 6.78
CA HIS A 66 13.27 -10.20 6.49
C HIS A 66 13.19 -8.86 7.23
N ALA A 67 12.02 -8.26 7.31
CA ALA A 67 11.80 -7.01 8.03
C ALA A 67 12.06 -7.18 9.53
N LEU A 68 11.50 -8.22 10.16
CA LEU A 68 11.73 -8.51 11.58
C LEU A 68 13.20 -8.82 11.85
N ARG A 69 13.84 -9.63 11.01
CA ARG A 69 15.28 -9.95 11.14
C ARG A 69 16.12 -8.68 11.02
N PHE A 70 15.83 -7.82 10.04
CA PHE A 70 16.53 -6.56 9.88
C PHE A 70 16.36 -5.68 11.12
N CYS A 71 15.12 -5.49 11.58
CA CYS A 71 14.84 -4.69 12.76
C CYS A 71 15.57 -5.21 14.00
N TRP A 72 15.65 -6.53 14.15
CA TRP A 72 16.32 -7.16 15.29
C TRP A 72 17.84 -7.01 15.28
N LEU A 73 18.46 -7.09 14.10
CA LEU A 73 19.92 -7.10 13.95
C LEU A 73 20.54 -5.73 13.65
N SER A 74 19.73 -4.77 13.21
CA SER A 74 20.22 -3.48 12.75
C SER A 74 20.49 -2.53 13.93
N PRO A 75 21.67 -1.92 13.98
CA PRO A 75 21.96 -0.86 14.97
C PRO A 75 21.20 0.44 14.69
N ARG A 76 20.50 0.54 13.55
CA ARG A 76 19.67 1.70 13.19
C ARG A 76 18.28 1.66 13.83
N ILE A 77 17.90 0.51 14.40
CA ILE A 77 16.60 0.31 15.01
C ILE A 77 16.74 0.32 16.52
N ALA A 78 16.15 1.32 17.15
CA ALA A 78 16.09 1.44 18.60
C ALA A 78 14.98 0.54 19.19
N TRP A 79 15.25 -0.03 20.36
CA TRP A 79 14.32 -0.91 21.07
C TRP A 79 13.99 -0.41 22.48
N GLY A 80 14.81 0.49 23.04
CA GLY A 80 14.63 1.04 24.37
C GLY A 80 13.56 2.12 24.38
N TRP A 81 12.58 2.03 25.29
CA TRP A 81 11.53 3.04 25.42
C TRP A 81 12.06 4.45 25.70
N SER A 82 13.23 4.57 26.34
CA SER A 82 13.91 5.84 26.57
C SER A 82 14.40 6.54 25.30
N GLU A 83 14.55 5.77 24.22
CA GLU A 83 15.00 6.27 22.91
C GLU A 83 13.82 6.79 22.06
N MET A 84 12.58 6.55 22.53
CA MET A 84 11.36 6.93 21.82
C MET A 84 10.84 8.28 22.32
N THR A 85 11.37 9.38 21.78
CA THR A 85 10.85 10.73 22.05
C THR A 85 9.75 11.10 21.05
N ILE A 86 8.83 12.00 21.44
CA ILE A 86 7.76 12.47 20.55
C ILE A 86 8.34 13.02 19.24
N LEU A 87 9.39 13.84 19.33
CA LEU A 87 9.96 14.50 18.18
C LEU A 87 10.58 13.52 17.18
N ASN A 88 11.48 12.62 17.64
CA ASN A 88 12.13 11.67 16.74
C ASN A 88 11.15 10.61 16.19
N THR A 89 10.13 10.24 16.98
CA THR A 89 9.06 9.33 16.55
C THR A 89 8.24 9.92 15.39
N VAL A 90 7.80 11.18 15.54
CA VAL A 90 7.01 11.87 14.50
C VAL A 90 7.86 12.09 13.24
N ILE A 91 9.10 12.58 13.39
CA ILE A 91 10.00 12.80 12.24
C ILE A 91 10.25 11.47 11.51
N ALA A 92 10.62 10.40 12.24
CA ALA A 92 10.88 9.11 11.62
C ALA A 92 9.64 8.56 10.90
N PHE A 93 8.47 8.64 11.55
CA PHE A 93 7.21 8.16 10.98
C PHE A 93 6.91 8.82 9.62
N PHE A 94 6.89 10.13 9.53
CA PHE A 94 6.62 10.82 8.27
C PHE A 94 7.74 10.63 7.24
N SER A 95 9.01 10.60 7.67
CA SER A 95 10.15 10.35 6.79
C SER A 95 10.08 8.97 6.14
N LEU A 96 9.63 7.94 6.86
CA LEU A 96 9.44 6.60 6.32
C LEU A 96 8.44 6.59 5.16
N PHE A 97 7.29 7.27 5.30
CA PHE A 97 6.31 7.37 4.21
C PHE A 97 6.85 8.18 3.02
N VAL A 98 7.55 9.27 3.26
CA VAL A 98 8.14 10.10 2.19
C VAL A 98 9.20 9.33 1.42
N VAL A 99 10.08 8.60 2.11
CA VAL A 99 11.13 7.80 1.46
C VAL A 99 10.54 6.60 0.74
N TYR A 100 9.56 5.91 1.34
CA TYR A 100 8.85 4.82 0.68
C TYR A 100 8.21 5.29 -0.63
N ASP A 101 7.40 6.36 -0.57
CA ASP A 101 6.70 6.87 -1.73
C ASP A 101 7.66 7.36 -2.84
N PHE A 102 8.85 7.83 -2.49
CA PHE A 102 9.88 8.15 -3.48
C PHE A 102 10.26 6.94 -4.33
N PHE A 103 10.67 5.86 -3.67
CA PHE A 103 11.10 4.65 -4.38
C PHE A 103 9.93 3.96 -5.07
N TYR A 104 8.77 3.93 -4.43
CA TYR A 104 7.56 3.35 -5.00
C TYR A 104 7.09 4.14 -6.24
N CYS A 105 7.05 5.46 -6.19
CA CYS A 105 6.66 6.31 -7.32
C CYS A 105 7.59 6.10 -8.52
N ILE A 106 8.92 6.02 -8.29
CA ILE A 106 9.89 5.73 -9.36
C ILE A 106 9.64 4.31 -9.93
N TRP A 107 9.52 3.31 -9.07
CA TRP A 107 9.26 1.93 -9.48
C TRP A 107 7.95 1.81 -10.27
N HIS A 108 6.89 2.37 -9.76
CA HIS A 108 5.58 2.35 -10.38
C HIS A 108 5.60 3.05 -11.76
N ARG A 109 6.28 4.18 -11.87
CA ARG A 109 6.49 4.86 -13.15
C ARG A 109 7.30 4.03 -14.14
N ILE A 110 8.31 3.29 -13.68
CA ILE A 110 9.07 2.34 -14.51
C ILE A 110 8.16 1.22 -15.02
N LEU A 111 7.25 0.71 -14.20
CA LEU A 111 6.26 -0.31 -14.60
C LEU A 111 5.33 0.17 -15.72
N HIS A 112 5.10 1.48 -15.86
CA HIS A 112 4.32 2.07 -16.95
C HIS A 112 5.11 2.26 -18.25
N VAL A 113 6.41 1.97 -18.30
CA VAL A 113 7.16 1.91 -19.56
C VAL A 113 6.62 0.76 -20.40
N ARG A 114 6.36 1.03 -21.70
CA ARG A 114 5.62 0.17 -22.64
C ARG A 114 6.00 -1.32 -22.56
N GLY A 115 7.30 -1.62 -22.44
CA GLY A 115 7.79 -3.01 -22.36
C GLY A 115 7.40 -3.71 -21.06
N LEU A 116 7.60 -3.05 -19.92
CA LEU A 116 7.30 -3.61 -18.60
C LEU A 116 5.80 -3.62 -18.30
N TYR A 117 5.08 -2.57 -18.69
CA TYR A 117 3.63 -2.49 -18.51
C TYR A 117 2.91 -3.72 -19.04
N LYS A 118 3.20 -4.11 -20.28
CA LYS A 118 2.53 -5.23 -20.93
C LYS A 118 2.67 -6.55 -20.17
N PHE A 119 3.84 -6.81 -19.59
CA PHE A 119 4.15 -8.11 -18.99
C PHE A 119 3.93 -8.15 -17.47
N ILE A 120 4.14 -7.04 -16.79
CA ILE A 120 4.12 -6.99 -15.34
C ILE A 120 2.87 -6.24 -14.83
N HIS A 121 2.68 -4.98 -15.21
CA HIS A 121 1.73 -4.08 -14.56
C HIS A 121 0.32 -4.08 -15.18
N LYS A 122 0.18 -4.48 -16.45
CA LYS A 122 -1.13 -4.52 -17.14
C LYS A 122 -2.17 -5.37 -16.41
N HIS A 123 -1.73 -6.40 -15.66
CA HIS A 123 -2.63 -7.25 -14.89
C HIS A 123 -3.32 -6.45 -13.78
N HIS A 124 -2.58 -5.59 -13.08
CA HIS A 124 -3.14 -4.71 -12.06
C HIS A 124 -4.20 -3.76 -12.64
N HIS A 125 -3.90 -3.12 -13.78
CA HIS A 125 -4.84 -2.24 -14.49
C HIS A 125 -5.94 -2.96 -15.28
N HIS A 126 -6.04 -4.27 -15.17
CA HIS A 126 -7.14 -5.03 -15.75
C HIS A 126 -8.50 -4.61 -15.17
N GLN A 127 -8.51 -4.12 -13.95
CA GLN A 127 -9.65 -3.55 -13.25
C GLN A 127 -9.44 -2.04 -13.03
N ALA A 128 -10.29 -1.22 -13.66
CA ALA A 128 -10.23 0.23 -13.50
C ALA A 128 -10.94 0.74 -12.23
N ALA A 129 -11.71 -0.10 -11.56
CA ALA A 129 -12.44 0.25 -10.35
C ALA A 129 -12.31 -0.87 -9.29
N PRO A 130 -11.15 -1.01 -8.65
CA PRO A 130 -10.94 -2.02 -7.60
C PRO A 130 -11.87 -1.76 -6.41
N SER A 131 -12.35 -2.82 -5.76
CA SER A 131 -13.34 -2.72 -4.68
C SER A 131 -13.19 -3.73 -3.56
N ARG A 132 -12.23 -4.69 -3.70
CA ARG A 132 -12.06 -5.79 -2.76
C ARG A 132 -10.95 -5.51 -1.72
N GLY A 133 -10.52 -4.25 -1.59
CA GLY A 133 -9.49 -3.88 -0.62
C GLY A 133 -8.20 -4.68 -0.79
N ASN A 134 -7.78 -5.39 0.25
CA ASN A 134 -6.53 -6.15 0.22
C ASN A 134 -6.45 -7.14 -0.96
N ALA A 135 -7.54 -7.83 -1.29
CA ALA A 135 -7.52 -8.79 -2.39
C ALA A 135 -7.17 -8.15 -3.74
N ASP A 136 -7.68 -6.94 -4.01
CA ASP A 136 -7.34 -6.21 -5.22
C ASP A 136 -5.95 -5.55 -5.13
N ALA A 137 -5.55 -5.09 -3.93
CA ALA A 137 -4.22 -4.52 -3.68
C ALA A 137 -3.08 -5.53 -3.96
N VAL A 138 -3.29 -6.79 -3.61
CA VAL A 138 -2.31 -7.87 -3.83
C VAL A 138 -2.50 -8.61 -5.14
N ASN A 139 -3.52 -8.27 -5.96
CA ASN A 139 -3.76 -8.86 -7.27
C ASN A 139 -2.89 -8.20 -8.36
N VAL A 140 -1.60 -8.33 -8.19
CA VAL A 140 -0.56 -7.77 -9.06
C VAL A 140 0.44 -8.86 -9.45
N HIS A 141 1.27 -8.59 -10.44
CA HIS A 141 2.33 -9.52 -10.81
C HIS A 141 3.33 -9.71 -9.64
N PRO A 142 3.80 -10.93 -9.33
CA PRO A 142 4.70 -11.18 -8.20
C PRO A 142 5.95 -10.29 -8.13
N ILE A 143 6.57 -9.98 -9.26
CA ILE A 143 7.73 -9.06 -9.30
C ILE A 143 7.33 -7.65 -8.84
N GLU A 144 6.20 -7.15 -9.31
CA GLU A 144 5.67 -5.86 -8.91
C GLU A 144 5.41 -5.81 -7.40
N PHE A 145 4.74 -6.84 -6.88
CA PHE A 145 4.39 -6.95 -5.48
C PHE A 145 5.62 -6.99 -4.57
N ILE A 146 6.56 -7.90 -4.87
CA ILE A 146 7.79 -8.06 -4.07
C ILE A 146 8.58 -6.76 -4.02
N VAL A 147 8.80 -6.08 -5.15
CA VAL A 147 9.54 -4.80 -5.14
C VAL A 147 8.79 -3.74 -4.34
N GLY A 148 7.45 -3.65 -4.49
CA GLY A 148 6.61 -2.74 -3.71
C GLY A 148 6.71 -2.99 -2.20
N GLU A 149 6.66 -4.25 -1.75
CA GLU A 149 6.87 -4.61 -0.34
C GLU A 149 8.26 -4.21 0.15
N TYR A 150 9.30 -4.55 -0.61
CA TYR A 150 10.69 -4.27 -0.21
C TYR A 150 11.06 -2.78 -0.23
N CYS A 151 10.26 -1.91 -0.87
CA CYS A 151 10.38 -0.46 -0.68
C CYS A 151 10.13 -0.05 0.79
N HIS A 152 9.29 -0.77 1.57
CA HIS A 152 9.14 -0.54 3.01
C HIS A 152 10.44 -0.85 3.76
N LEU A 153 11.05 -2.00 3.47
CA LEU A 153 12.31 -2.38 4.10
C LEU A 153 13.45 -1.41 3.74
N LEU A 154 13.47 -0.94 2.49
CA LEU A 154 14.43 0.08 2.05
C LEU A 154 14.24 1.41 2.81
N ALA A 155 13.00 1.84 3.02
CA ALA A 155 12.72 3.03 3.82
C ALA A 155 13.21 2.87 5.27
N ILE A 156 12.94 1.72 5.91
CA ILE A 156 13.42 1.41 7.27
C ILE A 156 14.96 1.30 7.31
N PHE A 157 15.58 0.84 6.24
CA PHE A 157 17.04 0.81 6.14
C PHE A 157 17.65 2.22 6.09
N ILE A 158 16.99 3.15 5.41
CA ILE A 158 17.47 4.53 5.24
C ILE A 158 17.21 5.39 6.48
N ILE A 159 16.01 5.28 7.07
CA ILE A 159 15.57 6.13 8.18
C ILE A 159 15.75 5.39 9.51
N PRO A 160 16.68 5.82 10.37
CA PRO A 160 16.77 5.28 11.73
C PRO A 160 15.47 5.55 12.50
N CYS A 161 14.95 4.54 13.18
CA CYS A 161 13.69 4.67 13.92
C CYS A 161 13.59 3.68 15.06
N HIS A 162 12.59 3.86 15.93
CA HIS A 162 12.25 2.88 16.94
C HIS A 162 11.47 1.70 16.30
N ALA A 163 11.66 0.47 16.80
CA ALA A 163 11.03 -0.74 16.29
C ALA A 163 9.50 -0.63 16.18
N VAL A 164 8.86 0.01 17.16
CA VAL A 164 7.41 0.27 17.14
C VAL A 164 7.03 1.16 15.96
N VAL A 165 7.82 2.18 15.65
CA VAL A 165 7.56 3.09 14.51
C VAL A 165 7.67 2.33 13.20
N ALA A 166 8.70 1.47 13.05
CA ALA A 166 8.84 0.60 11.88
C ALA A 166 7.64 -0.36 11.73
N ALA A 167 7.21 -0.98 12.82
CA ALA A 167 6.05 -1.89 12.80
C ALA A 167 4.76 -1.15 12.43
N VAL A 168 4.49 0.00 13.04
CA VAL A 168 3.31 0.82 12.73
C VAL A 168 3.35 1.28 11.27
N PHE A 169 4.50 1.70 10.76
CA PHE A 169 4.66 2.10 9.36
C PHE A 169 4.31 0.98 8.38
N VAL A 170 4.81 -0.25 8.59
CA VAL A 170 4.52 -1.39 7.70
C VAL A 170 3.05 -1.79 7.76
N VAL A 171 2.49 -1.90 8.98
CA VAL A 171 1.07 -2.29 9.15
C VAL A 171 0.14 -1.22 8.56
N LEU A 172 0.39 0.05 8.87
CA LEU A 172 -0.41 1.14 8.32
C LEU A 172 -0.27 1.24 6.80
N GLY A 173 0.94 1.02 6.26
CA GLY A 173 1.17 0.94 4.82
C GLY A 173 0.29 -0.12 4.15
N GLY A 174 0.21 -1.33 4.71
CA GLY A 174 -0.68 -2.39 4.22
C GLY A 174 -2.16 -2.02 4.29
N ILE A 175 -2.59 -1.34 5.37
CA ILE A 175 -3.96 -0.84 5.52
C ILE A 175 -4.26 0.22 4.44
N LEU A 176 -3.39 1.21 4.27
CA LEU A 176 -3.58 2.28 3.29
C LEU A 176 -3.57 1.76 1.85
N ALA A 177 -2.67 0.81 1.53
CA ALA A 177 -2.66 0.12 0.24
C ALA A 177 -3.98 -0.62 -0.02
N SER A 178 -4.53 -1.27 1.00
CA SER A 178 -5.82 -1.95 0.91
C SER A 178 -6.97 -0.94 0.71
N LEU A 179 -6.97 0.19 1.43
CA LEU A 179 -7.96 1.25 1.29
C LEU A 179 -7.96 1.88 -0.10
N ASN A 180 -6.80 2.03 -0.74
CA ASN A 180 -6.68 2.50 -2.13
C ASN A 180 -7.44 1.61 -3.13
N HIS A 181 -7.68 0.36 -2.78
CA HIS A 181 -8.39 -0.61 -3.61
C HIS A 181 -9.82 -0.89 -3.12
N THR A 182 -10.37 0.03 -2.34
CA THR A 182 -11.80 0.08 -1.99
C THR A 182 -12.51 1.16 -2.79
N ARG A 183 -13.82 1.25 -2.62
CA ARG A 183 -14.63 2.35 -3.18
C ARG A 183 -14.94 3.43 -2.14
N TYR A 184 -14.24 3.43 -0.99
CA TYR A 184 -14.44 4.41 0.05
C TYR A 184 -13.78 5.75 -0.31
N ASP A 185 -14.50 6.86 -0.11
CA ASP A 185 -13.95 8.22 -0.23
C ASP A 185 -13.31 8.61 1.11
N ILE A 186 -12.06 8.20 1.30
CA ILE A 186 -11.28 8.49 2.49
C ILE A 186 -10.12 9.41 2.10
N ALA A 187 -10.06 10.57 2.74
CA ALA A 187 -8.99 11.52 2.52
C ALA A 187 -8.50 12.12 3.85
N VAL A 188 -7.19 12.11 4.02
CA VAL A 188 -6.48 12.87 5.07
C VAL A 188 -5.64 13.93 4.34
N PRO A 189 -5.96 15.22 4.49
CA PRO A 189 -5.30 16.27 3.73
C PRO A 189 -3.78 16.16 3.72
N LEU A 190 -3.16 16.26 2.56
CA LEU A 190 -1.72 16.16 2.30
C LEU A 190 -1.08 14.79 2.57
N LEU A 191 -1.78 13.86 3.22
CA LEU A 191 -1.19 12.57 3.65
C LEU A 191 -1.71 11.39 2.84
N PHE A 192 -3.03 11.35 2.54
CA PHE A 192 -3.62 10.18 1.89
C PHE A 192 -4.96 10.54 1.23
N ASP A 193 -5.21 10.04 0.03
CA ASP A 193 -6.50 10.19 -0.66
C ASP A 193 -6.74 8.99 -1.59
N THR A 194 -7.71 8.15 -1.25
CA THR A 194 -8.11 6.98 -2.06
C THR A 194 -8.49 7.36 -3.49
N LYS A 195 -9.03 8.57 -3.70
CA LYS A 195 -9.39 9.08 -5.02
C LYS A 195 -8.17 9.30 -5.92
N ALA A 196 -7.00 9.57 -5.36
CA ALA A 196 -5.78 9.75 -6.17
C ALA A 196 -5.39 8.44 -6.87
N HIS A 197 -5.49 7.33 -6.15
CA HIS A 197 -5.21 6.01 -6.71
C HIS A 197 -6.32 5.52 -7.65
N ASP A 198 -7.60 5.79 -7.35
CA ASP A 198 -8.70 5.54 -8.28
C ASP A 198 -8.52 6.30 -9.61
N GLN A 199 -8.05 7.55 -9.55
CA GLN A 199 -7.73 8.33 -10.74
C GLN A 199 -6.59 7.71 -11.55
N HIS A 200 -5.58 7.12 -10.88
CA HIS A 200 -4.50 6.40 -11.53
C HIS A 200 -5.01 5.16 -12.30
N HIS A 201 -5.91 4.37 -11.71
CA HIS A 201 -6.51 3.22 -12.39
C HIS A 201 -7.30 3.61 -13.66
N VAL A 202 -7.89 4.80 -13.68
CA VAL A 202 -8.61 5.32 -14.86
C VAL A 202 -7.66 5.96 -15.88
N ILE A 203 -6.64 6.69 -15.39
CA ILE A 203 -5.62 7.37 -16.22
C ILE A 203 -4.25 6.89 -15.79
N PRO A 204 -3.70 5.84 -16.43
CA PRO A 204 -2.49 5.16 -15.97
C PRO A 204 -1.19 5.99 -16.05
N THR A 205 -1.26 7.23 -16.53
CA THR A 205 -0.10 8.11 -16.71
C THR A 205 0.02 9.19 -15.62
N VAL A 206 -0.77 9.11 -14.55
CA VAL A 206 -0.81 10.09 -13.45
C VAL A 206 -0.83 9.38 -12.11
N ASN A 207 -0.48 10.10 -11.01
CA ASN A 207 -0.63 9.63 -9.62
C ASN A 207 0.05 8.29 -9.34
N TYR A 208 1.34 8.20 -9.53
CA TYR A 208 2.13 6.98 -9.32
C TYR A 208 2.46 6.69 -7.84
N GLY A 209 2.29 7.66 -6.94
CA GLY A 209 2.50 7.49 -5.51
C GLY A 209 1.50 6.51 -4.90
N GLN A 210 1.92 5.88 -3.80
CA GLN A 210 1.08 4.94 -3.07
C GLN A 210 0.27 5.63 -1.95
N TYR A 211 0.88 6.60 -1.27
CA TYR A 211 0.31 7.21 -0.07
C TYR A 211 0.14 8.72 -0.18
N THR A 212 1.23 9.48 -0.24
CA THR A 212 1.21 10.93 -0.01
C THR A 212 1.03 11.77 -1.26
N MET A 213 1.15 11.24 -2.44
CA MET A 213 1.18 11.97 -3.71
C MET A 213 2.20 13.16 -3.74
N LEU A 214 3.12 13.22 -2.77
CA LEU A 214 4.13 14.28 -2.71
C LEU A 214 5.01 14.27 -3.95
N TRP A 215 5.50 13.09 -4.32
CA TRP A 215 6.41 12.93 -5.45
C TRP A 215 5.72 13.12 -6.79
N ASP A 216 4.44 12.80 -6.89
CA ASP A 216 3.66 13.15 -8.08
C ASP A 216 3.54 14.66 -8.26
N ARG A 217 3.40 15.42 -7.16
CA ARG A 217 3.41 16.89 -7.22
C ARG A 217 4.79 17.42 -7.63
N VAL A 218 5.86 16.85 -7.08
CA VAL A 218 7.24 17.22 -7.42
C VAL A 218 7.57 16.91 -8.88
N PHE A 219 7.13 15.76 -9.38
CA PHE A 219 7.41 15.31 -10.76
C PHE A 219 6.38 15.80 -11.78
N GLY A 220 5.35 16.54 -11.36
CA GLY A 220 4.32 17.07 -12.24
C GLY A 220 3.34 16.03 -12.80
N THR A 221 3.21 14.88 -12.11
CA THR A 221 2.30 13.78 -12.49
C THR A 221 1.03 13.74 -11.65
N TYR A 222 0.86 14.64 -10.70
CA TYR A 222 -0.37 14.72 -9.89
C TYR A 222 -1.53 15.30 -10.67
N VAL A 223 -2.63 14.55 -10.74
CA VAL A 223 -3.91 15.00 -11.29
C VAL A 223 -5.02 14.74 -10.26
N PRO A 224 -5.74 15.79 -9.82
CA PRO A 224 -6.82 15.62 -8.86
C PRO A 224 -7.97 14.80 -9.45
N HIS A 225 -8.64 14.03 -8.61
CA HIS A 225 -9.82 13.30 -9.01
C HIS A 225 -11.00 14.27 -9.25
N PRO A 226 -11.89 14.03 -10.24
CA PRO A 226 -13.02 14.92 -10.54
C PRO A 226 -13.97 15.18 -9.36
N LEU A 227 -14.08 14.25 -8.42
CA LEU A 227 -14.87 14.44 -7.19
C LEU A 227 -14.19 15.37 -6.18
N SER A 228 -12.89 15.56 -6.25
CA SER A 228 -12.15 16.43 -5.32
C SER A 228 -12.45 17.91 -5.56
N SER A 229 -13.00 18.26 -6.72
CA SER A 229 -13.38 19.63 -7.10
C SER A 229 -14.86 19.95 -6.84
N ARG A 230 -15.66 18.99 -6.42
CA ARG A 230 -17.08 19.25 -6.08
C ARG A 230 -17.18 19.75 -4.65
N PRO A 231 -17.94 20.84 -4.39
CA PRO A 231 -18.29 21.20 -3.02
C PRO A 231 -18.94 19.99 -2.34
N LYS A 232 -18.55 19.69 -1.10
CA LYS A 232 -19.30 18.71 -0.30
C LYS A 232 -20.73 19.24 -0.21
N ALA A 233 -21.72 18.44 -0.66
CA ALA A 233 -23.11 18.74 -0.37
C ALA A 233 -23.26 18.77 1.16
N GLU A 234 -23.73 19.89 1.69
CA GLU A 234 -24.04 20.09 3.11
C GLU A 234 -25.17 19.18 3.55
#